data_c03057b929a5cbd5f6ddf5fc433c830c
#
_entry.id   c03057b929a5cbd5f6ddf5fc433c830c
#
_cell.length_a   1.000
_cell.length_b   1.000
_cell.length_c   1.000
_cell.angle_alpha   90.00
_cell.angle_beta   90.00
_cell.angle_gamma   90.00
#
_symmetry.space_group_name_H-M   'P 1'
#
loop_
_entity.id
_entity.type
_entity.pdbx_description
1 polymer ?
#
loop_
_entity_poly.entity_id
_entity_poly.type
_entity_poly.pdbx_seq_one_letter_code
_entity_poly.pdbx_strand_id
1 'polypeptide(L)'
;MAIVRTDVPMTSALCGEIIQQLVAAYPALRTEVLTTTAFGRPVQTLSIGDGPRKVLFSASHHANEWITTPVILRFMEELAEAARTGGRIYGVPARNILKYNTIYTVPMVNPDGVDLVTGAILMGTLEYETARRLADNYPDIPFPDGWKANLLGVDLNLQYPAGWLQAREIKFSQGFTRPGPRDYVGRAPLNQRESIALAEYTEQIDPVLVLAYHTQGKVIYWQFLDYEIAGARELGEEFARVSGYELADTPYESSFAGYKDWFIQYFRRPGYTVEVGLGENPLPLSQFDEIYRDNLGILVTAATGLPGGV
;
A
#
# COMPACT_ATOMS: atom_id res chain seq x y z
N MET A 1 -9.51 -7.20 -23.55
CA MET A 1 -9.61 -7.91 -22.23
C MET A 1 -8.77 -7.15 -21.25
N ALA A 2 -9.20 -7.05 -19.99
CA ALA A 2 -8.37 -6.46 -18.94
C ALA A 2 -7.14 -7.34 -18.68
N ILE A 3 -6.00 -6.71 -18.46
CA ILE A 3 -4.72 -7.39 -18.13
C ILE A 3 -4.72 -7.75 -16.65
N VAL A 4 -5.20 -6.83 -15.81
CA VAL A 4 -5.22 -7.04 -14.36
C VAL A 4 -6.25 -8.10 -13.99
N ARG A 5 -5.76 -9.20 -13.41
CA ARG A 5 -6.57 -10.31 -12.91
C ARG A 5 -7.16 -9.96 -11.55
N THR A 6 -8.46 -10.13 -11.40
CA THR A 6 -9.21 -9.86 -10.16
C THR A 6 -10.04 -11.07 -9.70
N ASP A 7 -9.81 -12.20 -10.32
CA ASP A 7 -10.51 -13.46 -10.13
C ASP A 7 -9.67 -14.54 -9.43
N VAL A 8 -8.43 -14.23 -9.11
CA VAL A 8 -7.47 -15.12 -8.41
C VAL A 8 -6.68 -14.34 -7.36
N PRO A 9 -6.15 -15.00 -6.32
CA PRO A 9 -5.26 -14.37 -5.36
C PRO A 9 -4.05 -13.73 -6.06
N MET A 10 -3.69 -12.52 -5.64
CA MET A 10 -2.58 -11.78 -6.22
C MET A 10 -1.25 -12.19 -5.58
N THR A 11 -0.54 -13.11 -6.22
CA THR A 11 0.83 -13.50 -5.83
C THR A 11 1.86 -12.51 -6.33
N SER A 12 3.08 -12.55 -5.80
CA SER A 12 4.19 -11.70 -6.28
C SER A 12 4.55 -11.99 -7.73
N ALA A 13 4.53 -13.26 -8.14
CA ALA A 13 4.77 -13.67 -9.52
C ALA A 13 3.72 -13.10 -10.47
N LEU A 14 2.43 -13.23 -10.12
CA LEU A 14 1.32 -12.68 -10.91
C LEU A 14 1.38 -11.16 -10.99
N CYS A 15 1.70 -10.48 -9.90
CA CYS A 15 1.91 -9.03 -9.88
C CYS A 15 3.01 -8.61 -10.86
N GLY A 16 4.15 -9.30 -10.84
CA GLY A 16 5.26 -9.05 -11.77
C GLY A 16 4.86 -9.29 -13.23
N GLU A 17 4.16 -10.38 -13.54
CA GLU A 17 3.64 -10.67 -14.88
C GLU A 17 2.69 -9.58 -15.38
N ILE A 18 1.74 -9.15 -14.54
CA ILE A 18 0.80 -8.08 -14.87
C ILE A 18 1.55 -6.77 -15.16
N ILE A 19 2.51 -6.38 -14.31
CA ILE A 19 3.32 -5.18 -14.54
C ILE A 19 4.02 -5.24 -15.91
N GLN A 20 4.65 -6.37 -16.25
CA GLN A 20 5.31 -6.52 -17.56
C GLN A 20 4.31 -6.45 -18.73
N GLN A 21 3.15 -7.08 -18.61
CA GLN A 21 2.10 -7.01 -19.62
C GLN A 21 1.55 -5.57 -19.77
N LEU A 22 1.36 -4.86 -18.66
CA LEU A 22 0.90 -3.46 -18.69
C LEU A 22 1.90 -2.55 -19.38
N VAL A 23 3.19 -2.65 -19.06
CA VAL A 23 4.23 -1.83 -19.69
C VAL A 23 4.37 -2.17 -21.19
N ALA A 24 4.21 -3.43 -21.56
CA ALA A 24 4.21 -3.84 -22.97
C ALA A 24 3.00 -3.31 -23.75
N ALA A 25 1.81 -3.28 -23.12
CA ALA A 25 0.56 -2.81 -23.76
C ALA A 25 0.44 -1.26 -23.78
N TYR A 26 1.00 -0.59 -22.79
CA TYR A 26 0.88 0.86 -22.60
C TYR A 26 2.26 1.51 -22.47
N PRO A 27 2.88 2.00 -23.55
CA PRO A 27 4.23 2.59 -23.53
C PRO A 27 4.40 3.83 -22.65
N ALA A 28 3.30 4.41 -22.15
CA ALA A 28 3.31 5.50 -21.19
C ALA A 28 3.60 5.03 -19.76
N LEU A 29 3.43 3.73 -19.48
CA LEU A 29 3.76 3.11 -18.20
C LEU A 29 5.26 2.80 -18.11
N ARG A 30 5.83 3.02 -16.95
CA ARG A 30 7.24 2.74 -16.63
C ARG A 30 7.30 1.90 -15.36
N THR A 31 8.27 1.00 -15.27
CA THR A 31 8.52 0.15 -14.11
C THR A 31 10.01 0.09 -13.80
N GLU A 32 10.32 -0.05 -12.52
CA GLU A 32 11.67 -0.33 -12.01
C GLU A 32 11.59 -1.26 -10.81
N VAL A 33 12.70 -1.88 -10.45
CA VAL A 33 12.84 -2.69 -9.24
C VAL A 33 13.55 -1.86 -8.19
N LEU A 34 12.87 -1.57 -7.08
CA LEU A 34 13.44 -0.80 -5.97
C LEU A 34 14.46 -1.62 -5.17
N THR A 35 14.11 -2.85 -4.89
CA THR A 35 14.95 -3.79 -4.14
C THR A 35 14.49 -5.23 -4.37
N THR A 36 15.25 -6.16 -3.85
CA THR A 36 14.84 -7.57 -3.67
C THR A 36 14.74 -7.88 -2.18
N THR A 37 13.71 -8.61 -1.80
CA THR A 37 13.50 -9.06 -0.42
C THR A 37 14.61 -9.99 0.06
N ALA A 38 14.54 -10.39 1.32
CA ALA A 38 15.47 -11.38 1.89
C ALA A 38 15.41 -12.74 1.17
N PHE A 39 14.30 -13.09 0.55
CA PHE A 39 14.08 -14.34 -0.19
C PHE A 39 14.09 -14.15 -1.72
N GLY A 40 14.59 -13.00 -2.20
CA GLY A 40 14.90 -12.77 -3.61
C GLY A 40 13.73 -12.29 -4.47
N ARG A 41 12.57 -11.95 -3.90
CA ARG A 41 11.42 -11.41 -4.65
C ARG A 41 11.58 -9.91 -4.89
N PRO A 42 11.32 -9.41 -6.12
CA PRO A 42 11.45 -7.99 -6.41
C PRO A 42 10.30 -7.18 -5.81
N VAL A 43 10.62 -6.02 -5.24
CA VAL A 43 9.68 -4.94 -4.96
C VAL A 43 9.68 -4.00 -6.15
N GLN A 44 8.58 -3.98 -6.91
CA GLN A 44 8.49 -3.28 -8.20
C GLN A 44 7.61 -2.03 -8.09
N THR A 45 7.90 -1.06 -8.94
CA THR A 45 7.08 0.13 -9.14
C THR A 45 6.27 0.03 -10.42
N LEU A 46 5.27 0.90 -10.53
CA LEU A 46 4.62 1.21 -11.78
C LEU A 46 4.28 2.71 -11.77
N SER A 47 4.65 3.45 -12.82
CA SER A 47 4.43 4.89 -12.89
C SER A 47 3.90 5.33 -14.25
N ILE A 48 3.16 6.46 -14.25
CA ILE A 48 2.60 7.06 -15.47
C ILE A 48 2.51 8.59 -15.35
N GLY A 49 2.70 9.30 -16.45
CA GLY A 49 2.62 10.76 -16.54
C GLY A 49 3.98 11.43 -16.48
N ASP A 50 4.01 12.70 -16.87
CA ASP A 50 5.22 13.55 -16.92
C ASP A 50 4.95 14.93 -16.31
N GLY A 51 3.82 15.09 -15.61
CA GLY A 51 3.45 16.33 -14.95
C GLY A 51 4.29 16.64 -13.72
N PRO A 52 4.39 17.91 -13.33
CA PRO A 52 5.26 18.34 -12.24
C PRO A 52 4.73 17.92 -10.84
N ARG A 53 3.42 17.71 -10.69
CA ARG A 53 2.84 17.27 -9.43
C ARG A 53 2.97 15.75 -9.29
N LYS A 54 3.69 15.30 -8.28
CA LYS A 54 4.00 13.88 -8.06
C LYS A 54 3.19 13.34 -6.89
N VAL A 55 2.58 12.19 -7.06
CA VAL A 55 1.86 11.46 -6.01
C VAL A 55 2.37 10.03 -5.94
N LEU A 56 2.36 9.42 -4.77
CA LEU A 56 2.82 8.04 -4.58
C LEU A 56 1.75 7.21 -3.85
N PHE A 57 1.37 6.09 -4.45
CA PHE A 57 0.43 5.13 -3.89
C PHE A 57 1.14 3.80 -3.61
N SER A 58 0.93 3.24 -2.44
CA SER A 58 1.49 1.94 -2.05
C SER A 58 0.39 0.99 -1.56
N ALA A 59 0.62 -0.31 -1.73
CA ALA A 59 -0.29 -1.34 -1.27
C ALA A 59 0.45 -2.56 -0.73
N SER A 60 -0.25 -3.43 -0.03
CA SER A 60 0.26 -4.68 0.54
C SER A 60 1.55 -4.51 1.35
N HIS A 61 1.57 -3.52 2.26
CA HIS A 61 2.55 -3.51 3.35
C HIS A 61 2.36 -4.73 4.23
N HIS A 62 1.10 -5.07 4.52
CA HIS A 62 0.75 -6.29 5.23
C HIS A 62 0.42 -7.41 4.25
N ALA A 63 0.90 -8.59 4.56
CA ALA A 63 0.82 -9.77 3.69
C ALA A 63 -0.62 -10.22 3.40
N ASN A 64 -1.47 -10.26 4.42
CA ASN A 64 -2.86 -10.69 4.31
C ASN A 64 -3.82 -9.62 3.76
N GLU A 65 -3.27 -8.47 3.36
CA GLU A 65 -4.00 -7.36 2.74
C GLU A 65 -3.74 -7.27 1.22
N TRP A 66 -3.37 -8.41 0.60
CA TRP A 66 -2.96 -8.50 -0.80
C TRP A 66 -4.02 -8.05 -1.81
N ILE A 67 -5.31 -8.00 -1.44
CA ILE A 67 -6.39 -7.48 -2.29
C ILE A 67 -6.20 -6.00 -2.66
N THR A 68 -5.37 -5.27 -1.93
CA THR A 68 -5.04 -3.87 -2.21
C THR A 68 -4.13 -3.71 -3.43
N THR A 69 -3.31 -4.71 -3.77
CA THR A 69 -2.44 -4.70 -4.95
C THR A 69 -3.25 -4.58 -6.27
N PRO A 70 -4.26 -5.44 -6.55
CA PRO A 70 -5.05 -5.31 -7.78
C PRO A 70 -5.86 -4.00 -7.84
N VAL A 71 -6.19 -3.35 -6.72
CA VAL A 71 -6.84 -2.02 -6.73
C VAL A 71 -5.95 -0.99 -7.43
N ILE A 72 -4.68 -0.91 -7.04
CA ILE A 72 -3.72 0.02 -7.65
C ILE A 72 -3.42 -0.36 -9.10
N LEU A 73 -3.18 -1.64 -9.37
CA LEU A 73 -2.87 -2.11 -10.74
C LEU A 73 -4.03 -1.84 -11.70
N ARG A 74 -5.27 -2.09 -11.28
CA ARG A 74 -6.46 -1.83 -12.09
C ARG A 74 -6.64 -0.34 -12.40
N PHE A 75 -6.42 0.52 -11.43
CA PHE A 75 -6.41 1.97 -11.64
C PHE A 75 -5.36 2.39 -12.68
N MET A 76 -4.13 1.87 -12.59
CA MET A 76 -3.07 2.18 -13.53
C MET A 76 -3.39 1.69 -14.94
N GLU A 77 -3.99 0.50 -15.09
CA GLU A 77 -4.47 -0.01 -16.38
C GLU A 77 -5.55 0.90 -16.99
N GLU A 78 -6.60 1.23 -16.22
CA GLU A 78 -7.71 2.06 -16.70
C GLU A 78 -7.28 3.47 -17.05
N LEU A 79 -6.38 4.06 -16.26
CA LEU A 79 -5.82 5.38 -16.54
C LEU A 79 -4.99 5.38 -17.82
N ALA A 80 -4.12 4.38 -18.00
CA ALA A 80 -3.30 4.22 -19.20
C ALA A 80 -4.16 4.00 -20.46
N GLU A 81 -5.20 3.15 -20.38
CA GLU A 81 -6.13 2.90 -21.49
C GLU A 81 -6.94 4.18 -21.83
N ALA A 82 -7.47 4.86 -20.82
CA ALA A 82 -8.20 6.10 -21.03
C ALA A 82 -7.30 7.20 -21.64
N ALA A 83 -6.06 7.31 -21.23
CA ALA A 83 -5.10 8.26 -21.81
C ALA A 83 -4.77 7.92 -23.27
N ARG A 84 -4.57 6.62 -23.59
CA ARG A 84 -4.30 6.13 -24.94
C ARG A 84 -5.47 6.42 -25.90
N THR A 85 -6.70 6.19 -25.48
CA THR A 85 -7.91 6.38 -26.28
C THR A 85 -8.48 7.78 -26.27
N GLY A 86 -7.95 8.70 -25.44
CA GLY A 86 -8.51 10.05 -25.26
C GLY A 86 -9.77 10.05 -24.38
N GLY A 87 -9.95 9.00 -23.58
CA GLY A 87 -11.08 8.81 -22.69
C GLY A 87 -10.98 9.56 -21.37
N ARG A 88 -11.91 9.23 -20.48
CA ARG A 88 -12.04 9.81 -19.14
C ARG A 88 -11.97 8.70 -18.10
N ILE A 89 -11.45 9.01 -16.92
CA ILE A 89 -11.52 8.17 -15.75
C ILE A 89 -12.18 8.96 -14.63
N TYR A 90 -13.19 8.37 -13.97
CA TYR A 90 -14.02 9.06 -12.96
C TYR A 90 -14.46 10.48 -13.40
N GLY A 91 -14.89 10.62 -14.65
CA GLY A 91 -15.33 11.90 -15.19
C GLY A 91 -14.22 12.88 -15.62
N VAL A 92 -12.94 12.62 -15.30
CA VAL A 92 -11.82 13.50 -15.62
C VAL A 92 -11.10 13.02 -16.91
N PRO A 93 -10.76 13.92 -17.88
CA PRO A 93 -9.98 13.53 -19.04
C PRO A 93 -8.61 12.98 -18.61
N ALA A 94 -8.32 11.71 -18.95
CA ALA A 94 -7.09 11.05 -18.51
C ALA A 94 -5.81 11.78 -18.95
N ARG A 95 -5.80 12.36 -20.16
CA ARG A 95 -4.65 13.13 -20.65
C ARG A 95 -4.38 14.40 -19.84
N ASN A 96 -5.42 15.01 -19.26
CA ASN A 96 -5.25 16.16 -18.37
C ASN A 96 -4.61 15.72 -17.04
N ILE A 97 -5.05 14.57 -16.49
CA ILE A 97 -4.41 14.02 -15.29
C ILE A 97 -2.91 13.89 -15.54
N LEU A 98 -2.51 13.22 -16.62
CA LEU A 98 -1.11 12.90 -16.90
C LEU A 98 -0.27 14.11 -17.33
N LYS A 99 -0.90 15.15 -17.91
CA LYS A 99 -0.23 16.40 -18.27
C LYS A 99 0.27 17.17 -17.04
N TYR A 100 -0.51 17.16 -15.96
CA TYR A 100 -0.21 17.95 -14.76
C TYR A 100 0.37 17.10 -13.62
N ASN A 101 0.22 15.79 -13.71
CA ASN A 101 0.63 14.90 -12.63
C ASN A 101 1.47 13.73 -13.14
N THR A 102 2.37 13.26 -12.26
CA THR A 102 3.03 11.97 -12.39
C THR A 102 2.58 11.10 -11.22
N ILE A 103 2.04 9.94 -11.53
CA ILE A 103 1.55 8.98 -10.53
C ILE A 103 2.58 7.86 -10.43
N TYR A 104 3.13 7.69 -9.25
CA TYR A 104 4.03 6.61 -8.88
C TYR A 104 3.29 5.61 -8.01
N THR A 105 3.56 4.34 -8.20
CA THR A 105 2.98 3.29 -7.36
C THR A 105 4.00 2.24 -6.97
N VAL A 106 3.82 1.67 -5.77
CA VAL A 106 4.46 0.43 -5.32
C VAL A 106 3.33 -0.55 -5.01
N PRO A 107 2.87 -1.34 -6.00
CA PRO A 107 1.66 -2.13 -5.88
C PRO A 107 1.74 -3.24 -4.83
N MET A 108 2.95 -3.74 -4.53
CA MET A 108 3.17 -4.80 -3.54
C MET A 108 4.46 -4.54 -2.79
N VAL A 109 4.35 -4.00 -1.56
CA VAL A 109 5.51 -3.69 -0.72
C VAL A 109 6.08 -4.95 -0.08
N ASN A 110 5.26 -5.95 0.23
CA ASN A 110 5.61 -7.17 0.97
C ASN A 110 5.40 -8.45 0.14
N PRO A 111 6.16 -8.67 -0.94
CA PRO A 111 5.92 -9.82 -1.82
C PRO A 111 6.18 -11.17 -1.16
N ASP A 112 7.13 -11.27 -0.24
CA ASP A 112 7.41 -12.51 0.50
C ASP A 112 6.23 -12.92 1.39
N GLY A 113 5.73 -11.99 2.18
CA GLY A 113 4.59 -12.24 3.06
C GLY A 113 3.31 -12.54 2.28
N VAL A 114 3.06 -11.81 1.19
CA VAL A 114 1.91 -12.05 0.29
C VAL A 114 1.95 -13.46 -0.27
N ASP A 115 3.10 -13.93 -0.73
CA ASP A 115 3.24 -15.30 -1.27
C ASP A 115 3.01 -16.38 -0.21
N LEU A 116 3.33 -16.10 1.06
CA LEU A 116 3.00 -17.01 2.15
C LEU A 116 1.48 -17.12 2.33
N VAL A 117 0.79 -15.98 2.44
CA VAL A 117 -0.67 -15.94 2.71
C VAL A 117 -1.48 -16.45 1.52
N THR A 118 -1.05 -16.17 0.29
CA THR A 118 -1.74 -16.64 -0.92
C THR A 118 -1.46 -18.10 -1.27
N GLY A 119 -0.56 -18.77 -0.51
CA GLY A 119 -0.20 -20.17 -0.73
C GLY A 119 0.79 -20.38 -1.89
N ALA A 120 1.39 -19.32 -2.44
CA ALA A 120 2.45 -19.44 -3.45
C ALA A 120 3.74 -20.03 -2.85
N ILE A 121 4.01 -19.80 -1.56
CA ILE A 121 5.07 -20.49 -0.82
C ILE A 121 4.52 -21.82 -0.32
N LEU A 122 5.07 -22.92 -0.84
CA LEU A 122 4.59 -24.26 -0.54
C LEU A 122 5.10 -24.77 0.81
N MET A 123 4.25 -25.54 1.49
CA MET A 123 4.62 -26.27 2.70
C MET A 123 5.88 -27.12 2.45
N GLY A 124 6.79 -27.13 3.42
CA GLY A 124 8.06 -27.87 3.36
C GLY A 124 9.21 -27.11 2.67
N THR A 125 8.96 -25.93 2.12
CA THR A 125 10.03 -25.03 1.66
C THR A 125 10.71 -24.34 2.85
N LEU A 126 11.94 -23.89 2.67
CA LEU A 126 12.67 -23.16 3.71
C LEU A 126 11.93 -21.89 4.16
N GLU A 127 11.31 -21.18 3.22
CA GLU A 127 10.53 -19.99 3.48
C GLU A 127 9.31 -20.30 4.36
N TYR A 128 8.53 -21.33 3.99
CA TYR A 128 7.36 -21.75 4.77
C TYR A 128 7.74 -22.16 6.18
N GLU A 129 8.77 -23.01 6.32
CA GLU A 129 9.23 -23.51 7.61
C GLU A 129 9.84 -22.40 8.48
N THR A 130 10.42 -21.37 7.84
CA THR A 130 10.91 -20.18 8.56
C THR A 130 9.74 -19.40 9.14
N ALA A 131 8.73 -19.08 8.34
CA ALA A 131 7.53 -18.39 8.80
C ALA A 131 6.77 -19.22 9.88
N ARG A 132 6.66 -20.54 9.67
CA ARG A 132 5.98 -21.44 10.62
C ARG A 132 6.63 -21.40 12.00
N ARG A 133 7.96 -21.48 12.08
CA ARG A 133 8.69 -21.39 13.36
C ARG A 133 8.51 -20.04 14.05
N LEU A 134 8.38 -18.96 13.29
CA LEU A 134 8.11 -17.64 13.86
C LEU A 134 6.67 -17.54 14.35
N ALA A 135 5.71 -18.16 13.66
CA ALA A 135 4.31 -18.24 14.08
C ALA A 135 4.15 -18.97 15.41
N ASP A 136 4.99 -19.95 15.71
CA ASP A 136 4.97 -20.69 16.98
C ASP A 136 5.21 -19.79 18.22
N ASN A 137 5.77 -18.59 18.04
CA ASN A 137 5.87 -17.59 19.09
C ASN A 137 4.51 -16.97 19.48
N TYR A 138 3.48 -17.11 18.62
CA TYR A 138 2.16 -16.49 18.75
C TYR A 138 1.07 -17.47 18.29
N PRO A 139 0.84 -18.55 19.03
CA PRO A 139 -0.01 -19.67 18.59
C PRO A 139 -1.50 -19.30 18.43
N ASP A 140 -1.94 -18.20 19.05
CA ASP A 140 -3.32 -17.71 18.94
C ASP A 140 -3.58 -16.94 17.64
N ILE A 141 -2.53 -16.63 16.84
CA ILE A 141 -2.67 -15.98 15.55
C ILE A 141 -2.80 -17.05 14.45
N PRO A 142 -3.90 -17.06 13.67
CA PRO A 142 -4.09 -18.02 12.60
C PRO A 142 -2.93 -18.00 11.58
N PHE A 143 -2.40 -19.16 11.23
CA PHE A 143 -1.33 -19.28 10.25
C PHE A 143 -1.79 -20.05 9.02
N PRO A 144 -1.59 -19.53 7.78
CA PRO A 144 -0.92 -18.26 7.45
C PRO A 144 -1.83 -17.03 7.41
N ASP A 145 -3.15 -17.15 7.55
CA ASP A 145 -4.13 -16.10 7.30
C ASP A 145 -3.94 -14.84 8.16
N GLY A 146 -3.50 -15.01 9.41
CA GLY A 146 -3.17 -13.91 10.32
C GLY A 146 -1.82 -13.24 10.08
N TRP A 147 -1.06 -13.66 9.04
CA TRP A 147 0.29 -13.17 8.78
C TRP A 147 0.26 -11.80 8.09
N LYS A 148 0.73 -10.74 8.78
CA LYS A 148 0.89 -9.37 8.28
C LYS A 148 2.34 -9.04 7.92
N ALA A 149 3.28 -9.60 8.65
CA ALA A 149 4.70 -9.31 8.58
C ALA A 149 5.35 -9.73 7.24
N ASN A 150 6.61 -9.34 7.03
CA ASN A 150 7.45 -10.00 6.03
C ASN A 150 7.88 -11.40 6.52
N LEU A 151 8.59 -12.19 5.70
CA LEU A 151 9.00 -13.54 6.09
C LEU A 151 10.08 -13.59 7.20
N LEU A 152 10.67 -12.46 7.56
CA LEU A 152 11.54 -12.33 8.73
C LEU A 152 10.76 -12.04 10.02
N GLY A 153 9.43 -11.97 9.94
CA GLY A 153 8.55 -11.74 11.07
C GLY A 153 8.56 -10.29 11.56
N VAL A 154 8.83 -9.32 10.69
CA VAL A 154 8.82 -7.89 11.01
C VAL A 154 7.64 -7.23 10.30
N ASP A 155 6.85 -6.46 11.03
CA ASP A 155 5.75 -5.67 10.50
C ASP A 155 6.32 -4.45 9.75
N LEU A 156 6.16 -4.44 8.42
CA LEU A 156 6.76 -3.40 7.56
C LEU A 156 6.14 -2.02 7.77
N ASN A 157 4.89 -1.94 8.25
CA ASN A 157 4.25 -0.66 8.56
C ASN A 157 4.53 -0.18 9.99
N LEU A 158 5.47 -0.81 10.70
CA LEU A 158 6.03 -0.39 11.98
C LEU A 158 7.54 -0.11 11.89
N GLN A 159 8.03 0.20 10.68
CA GLN A 159 9.46 0.34 10.40
C GLN A 159 9.91 1.80 10.21
N TYR A 160 8.99 2.74 10.14
CA TYR A 160 9.35 4.13 9.81
C TYR A 160 9.69 4.95 11.07
N PRO A 161 10.63 5.93 10.96
CA PRO A 161 11.13 6.68 12.13
C PRO A 161 10.18 7.80 12.60
N ALA A 162 8.88 7.48 12.71
CA ALA A 162 7.83 8.35 13.22
C ALA A 162 7.36 7.84 14.58
N GLY A 163 8.08 8.19 15.65
CA GLY A 163 7.78 7.67 16.98
C GLY A 163 8.05 6.17 17.13
N TRP A 164 9.07 5.63 16.47
CA TRP A 164 9.36 4.19 16.48
C TRP A 164 9.59 3.61 17.89
N LEU A 165 10.26 4.35 18.78
CA LEU A 165 10.44 3.92 20.16
C LEU A 165 9.10 3.81 20.90
N GLN A 166 8.17 4.72 20.62
CA GLN A 166 6.83 4.69 21.18
C GLN A 166 6.04 3.48 20.65
N ALA A 167 6.11 3.22 19.33
CA ALA A 167 5.53 2.01 18.75
C ALA A 167 6.07 0.74 19.41
N ARG A 168 7.39 0.69 19.64
CA ARG A 168 8.04 -0.44 20.31
C ARG A 168 7.52 -0.65 21.74
N GLU A 169 7.41 0.40 22.53
CA GLU A 169 6.89 0.32 23.89
C GLU A 169 5.46 -0.21 23.91
N ILE A 170 4.59 0.32 23.03
CA ILE A 170 3.19 -0.11 22.91
C ILE A 170 3.13 -1.58 22.49
N LYS A 171 3.81 -1.98 21.40
CA LYS A 171 3.75 -3.35 20.88
C LYS A 171 4.36 -4.37 21.85
N PHE A 172 5.43 -3.99 22.56
CA PHE A 172 6.04 -4.84 23.58
C PHE A 172 5.12 -5.03 24.80
N SER A 173 4.40 -4.00 25.21
CA SER A 173 3.39 -4.11 26.29
C SER A 173 2.22 -5.02 25.92
N GLN A 174 1.91 -5.11 24.61
CA GLN A 174 0.92 -6.02 24.04
C GLN A 174 1.44 -7.45 23.81
N GLY A 175 2.73 -7.71 24.12
CA GLY A 175 3.34 -9.04 24.01
C GLY A 175 4.10 -9.29 22.69
N PHE A 176 4.11 -8.37 21.73
CA PHE A 176 4.82 -8.52 20.44
C PHE A 176 6.30 -8.19 20.56
N THR A 177 7.05 -8.99 21.33
CA THR A 177 8.46 -8.73 21.69
C THR A 177 9.46 -9.42 20.77
N ARG A 178 9.02 -10.31 19.88
CA ARG A 178 9.84 -11.17 19.02
C ARG A 178 9.30 -11.17 17.58
N PRO A 179 10.14 -11.54 16.60
CA PRO A 179 9.66 -11.78 15.25
C PRO A 179 8.48 -12.75 15.23
N GLY A 180 7.44 -12.43 14.45
CA GLY A 180 6.21 -13.21 14.40
C GLY A 180 5.28 -12.75 13.28
N PRO A 181 4.02 -13.23 13.30
CA PRO A 181 3.07 -12.95 12.23
C PRO A 181 2.73 -11.49 12.04
N ARG A 182 2.79 -10.66 13.09
CA ARG A 182 2.39 -9.25 13.06
C ARG A 182 2.93 -8.46 14.26
N ASP A 183 2.84 -7.16 14.18
CA ASP A 183 3.06 -6.20 15.27
C ASP A 183 4.48 -6.17 15.87
N TYR A 184 5.43 -6.95 15.35
CA TYR A 184 6.83 -6.82 15.74
C TYR A 184 7.53 -5.71 14.97
N VAL A 185 7.98 -4.69 15.70
CA VAL A 185 8.55 -3.47 15.12
C VAL A 185 9.97 -3.62 14.54
N GLY A 186 10.60 -4.81 14.69
CA GLY A 186 11.99 -5.02 14.32
C GLY A 186 12.99 -4.57 15.40
N ARG A 187 14.27 -4.55 15.05
CA ARG A 187 15.38 -4.18 15.97
C ARG A 187 15.70 -2.69 15.96
N ALA A 188 15.41 -2.02 14.86
CA ALA A 188 15.60 -0.60 14.63
C ALA A 188 14.62 -0.11 13.56
N PRO A 189 14.31 1.18 13.46
CA PRO A 189 13.58 1.71 12.33
C PRO A 189 14.37 1.50 11.03
N LEU A 190 13.67 1.36 9.91
CA LEU A 190 14.25 1.17 8.58
C LEU A 190 15.36 0.11 8.55
N ASN A 191 15.07 -1.09 9.07
CA ASN A 191 16.02 -2.21 9.05
C ASN A 191 15.53 -3.40 8.18
N GLN A 192 14.41 -3.20 7.46
CA GLN A 192 13.92 -4.13 6.46
C GLN A 192 14.11 -3.53 5.06
N ARG A 193 14.56 -4.35 4.10
CA ARG A 193 14.89 -3.90 2.74
C ARG A 193 13.71 -3.23 2.06
N GLU A 194 12.52 -3.78 2.25
CA GLU A 194 11.26 -3.30 1.68
C GLU A 194 10.94 -1.88 2.18
N SER A 195 11.01 -1.66 3.48
CA SER A 195 10.71 -0.36 4.10
C SER A 195 11.79 0.68 3.80
N ILE A 196 13.09 0.27 3.77
CA ILE A 196 14.20 1.13 3.34
C ILE A 196 13.97 1.60 1.91
N ALA A 197 13.73 0.67 0.99
CA ALA A 197 13.57 0.98 -0.43
C ALA A 197 12.36 1.89 -0.70
N LEU A 198 11.23 1.69 0.00
CA LEU A 198 10.09 2.57 -0.14
C LEU A 198 10.37 3.96 0.43
N ALA A 199 11.08 4.06 1.57
CA ALA A 199 11.47 5.35 2.14
C ALA A 199 12.41 6.12 1.20
N GLU A 200 13.48 5.49 0.72
CA GLU A 200 14.43 6.08 -0.24
C GLU A 200 13.74 6.49 -1.55
N TYR A 201 12.84 5.66 -2.06
CA TYR A 201 12.06 5.99 -3.25
C TYR A 201 11.13 7.19 -3.02
N THR A 202 10.50 7.26 -1.85
CA THR A 202 9.67 8.42 -1.48
C THR A 202 10.50 9.71 -1.42
N GLU A 203 11.70 9.66 -0.84
CA GLU A 203 12.62 10.80 -0.79
C GLU A 203 13.08 11.19 -2.21
N GLN A 204 13.41 10.23 -3.06
CA GLN A 204 13.81 10.47 -4.45
C GLN A 204 12.69 11.10 -5.30
N ILE A 205 11.45 10.62 -5.16
CA ILE A 205 10.29 11.16 -5.88
C ILE A 205 9.93 12.55 -5.35
N ASP A 206 10.01 12.77 -4.04
CA ASP A 206 9.54 13.97 -3.35
C ASP A 206 8.05 14.26 -3.63
N PRO A 207 7.12 13.31 -3.34
CA PRO A 207 5.73 13.46 -3.70
C PRO A 207 5.02 14.50 -2.84
N VAL A 208 3.99 15.15 -3.39
CA VAL A 208 3.15 16.10 -2.65
C VAL A 208 2.11 15.40 -1.78
N LEU A 209 1.88 14.11 -2.00
CA LEU A 209 0.88 13.31 -1.31
C LEU A 209 1.21 11.83 -1.41
N VAL A 210 0.92 11.07 -0.35
CA VAL A 210 0.97 9.60 -0.36
C VAL A 210 -0.37 8.99 0.05
N LEU A 211 -0.72 7.85 -0.60
CA LEU A 211 -1.77 6.94 -0.16
C LEU A 211 -1.16 5.59 0.15
N ALA A 212 -1.40 5.05 1.34
CA ALA A 212 -1.07 3.69 1.72
C ALA A 212 -2.36 2.88 1.84
N TYR A 213 -2.53 1.90 0.95
CA TYR A 213 -3.71 1.04 0.93
C TYR A 213 -3.52 -0.15 1.86
N HIS A 214 -4.49 -0.32 2.74
CA HIS A 214 -4.61 -1.37 3.75
C HIS A 214 -6.02 -1.97 3.74
N THR A 215 -6.26 -2.96 4.57
CA THR A 215 -7.55 -3.51 4.93
C THR A 215 -7.61 -3.65 6.44
N GLN A 216 -8.70 -3.39 7.07
CA GLN A 216 -10.09 -3.28 6.64
C GLN A 216 -10.82 -2.26 7.52
N GLY A 217 -12.03 -1.84 7.10
CA GLY A 217 -12.88 -0.99 7.96
C GLY A 217 -13.65 0.09 7.20
N LYS A 218 -13.37 0.30 5.90
CA LYS A 218 -13.91 1.42 5.10
C LYS A 218 -13.64 2.77 5.78
N VAL A 219 -12.40 2.97 6.23
CA VAL A 219 -11.96 4.17 6.94
C VAL A 219 -10.70 4.77 6.31
N ILE A 220 -10.55 6.07 6.42
CA ILE A 220 -9.40 6.85 5.94
C ILE A 220 -8.76 7.53 7.14
N TYR A 221 -7.53 7.14 7.46
CA TYR A 221 -6.74 7.81 8.49
C TYR A 221 -5.86 8.88 7.86
N TRP A 222 -5.91 10.11 8.36
CA TRP A 222 -5.33 11.28 7.71
C TRP A 222 -4.33 12.07 8.57
N GLN A 223 -4.36 11.89 9.88
CA GLN A 223 -3.59 12.67 10.84
C GLN A 223 -2.45 11.86 11.46
N PHE A 224 -1.43 12.55 11.92
CA PHE A 224 -0.39 12.02 12.80
C PHE A 224 -0.08 13.02 13.90
N LEU A 225 -0.35 12.65 15.16
CA LEU A 225 -0.17 13.53 16.33
C LEU A 225 -0.76 14.93 16.09
N ASP A 226 -0.06 15.95 16.56
CA ASP A 226 -0.47 17.36 16.43
C ASP A 226 0.10 18.05 15.17
N TYR A 227 0.47 17.26 14.14
CA TYR A 227 0.95 17.82 12.88
C TYR A 227 -0.21 18.38 12.06
N GLU A 228 -0.34 19.71 12.04
CA GLU A 228 -1.30 20.38 11.16
C GLU A 228 -0.73 20.52 9.75
N ILE A 229 -1.35 19.84 8.79
CA ILE A 229 -0.97 19.89 7.39
C ILE A 229 -2.08 20.62 6.62
N ALA A 230 -1.74 21.75 6.02
CA ALA A 230 -2.70 22.56 5.28
C ALA A 230 -3.38 21.78 4.16
N GLY A 231 -4.71 21.83 4.09
CA GLY A 231 -5.53 21.14 3.10
C GLY A 231 -5.67 19.64 3.28
N ALA A 232 -5.01 19.02 4.28
CA ALA A 232 -5.08 17.57 4.46
C ALA A 232 -6.46 17.12 4.91
N ARG A 233 -7.11 17.86 5.79
CA ARG A 233 -8.45 17.52 6.26
C ARG A 233 -9.49 17.66 5.15
N GLU A 234 -9.46 18.77 4.45
CA GLU A 234 -10.38 19.06 3.33
C GLU A 234 -10.26 18.02 2.22
N LEU A 235 -9.03 17.60 1.90
CA LEU A 235 -8.80 16.52 0.93
C LEU A 235 -9.28 15.18 1.47
N GLY A 236 -9.09 14.88 2.75
CA GLY A 236 -9.61 13.69 3.41
C GLY A 236 -11.15 13.65 3.42
N GLU A 237 -11.83 14.79 3.68
CA GLU A 237 -13.28 14.93 3.61
C GLU A 237 -13.78 14.68 2.18
N GLU A 238 -13.05 15.12 1.17
CA GLU A 238 -13.36 14.80 -0.23
C GLU A 238 -13.19 13.31 -0.53
N PHE A 239 -12.12 12.67 -0.02
CA PHE A 239 -11.97 11.22 -0.14
C PHE A 239 -13.13 10.46 0.51
N ALA A 240 -13.56 10.87 1.71
CA ALA A 240 -14.71 10.30 2.39
C ALA A 240 -16.01 10.47 1.57
N ARG A 241 -16.21 11.66 0.99
CA ARG A 241 -17.36 11.96 0.17
C ARG A 241 -17.45 11.09 -1.09
N VAL A 242 -16.32 10.87 -1.79
CA VAL A 242 -16.31 10.11 -3.06
C VAL A 242 -16.31 8.60 -2.88
N SER A 243 -15.92 8.11 -1.71
CA SER A 243 -15.83 6.67 -1.40
C SER A 243 -16.98 6.17 -0.52
N GLY A 244 -17.57 7.06 0.27
CA GLY A 244 -18.48 6.68 1.37
C GLY A 244 -17.75 6.12 2.59
N TYR A 245 -16.41 6.24 2.66
CA TYR A 245 -15.61 5.81 3.81
C TYR A 245 -15.62 6.88 4.91
N GLU A 246 -15.38 6.44 6.15
CA GLU A 246 -15.23 7.35 7.28
C GLU A 246 -13.86 8.05 7.23
N LEU A 247 -13.80 9.35 7.47
CA LEU A 247 -12.55 10.05 7.76
C LEU A 247 -12.35 10.04 9.27
N ALA A 248 -11.30 9.41 9.76
CA ALA A 248 -11.04 9.23 11.19
C ALA A 248 -9.60 9.52 11.58
N ASP A 249 -9.40 9.83 12.85
CA ASP A 249 -8.08 9.89 13.46
C ASP A 249 -7.58 8.48 13.76
N THR A 250 -6.29 8.26 13.59
CA THR A 250 -5.67 6.95 13.90
C THR A 250 -5.74 6.68 15.41
N PRO A 251 -6.21 5.50 15.85
CA PRO A 251 -6.16 5.13 17.26
C PRO A 251 -4.73 5.20 17.82
N TYR A 252 -4.57 5.70 19.04
CA TYR A 252 -3.26 5.95 19.65
C TYR A 252 -2.31 4.75 19.58
N GLU A 253 -2.80 3.53 19.85
CA GLU A 253 -1.99 2.30 19.83
C GLU A 253 -1.49 1.92 18.41
N SER A 254 -2.03 2.56 17.39
CA SER A 254 -1.68 2.33 15.96
C SER A 254 -1.08 3.57 15.29
N SER A 255 -0.85 4.65 16.05
CA SER A 255 -0.44 5.97 15.53
C SER A 255 1.07 6.16 15.42
N PHE A 256 1.88 5.12 15.42
CA PHE A 256 3.33 5.29 15.42
C PHE A 256 4.03 4.33 14.45
N ALA A 257 5.15 4.80 13.92
CA ALA A 257 6.05 4.07 13.04
C ALA A 257 5.44 3.61 11.69
N GLY A 258 4.26 4.10 11.34
CA GLY A 258 3.63 3.85 10.05
C GLY A 258 4.24 4.67 8.91
N TYR A 259 4.09 4.21 7.67
CA TYR A 259 4.56 4.90 6.48
C TYR A 259 3.91 6.30 6.32
N LYS A 260 2.59 6.37 6.47
CA LYS A 260 1.84 7.63 6.45
C LYS A 260 2.34 8.58 7.55
N ASP A 261 2.57 8.08 8.76
CA ASP A 261 2.98 8.87 9.91
C ASP A 261 4.36 9.52 9.68
N TRP A 262 5.30 8.72 9.17
CA TRP A 262 6.62 9.20 8.77
C TRP A 262 6.54 10.24 7.65
N PHE A 263 5.71 10.01 6.65
CA PHE A 263 5.53 10.96 5.55
C PHE A 263 5.00 12.31 6.06
N ILE A 264 3.98 12.30 6.90
CA ILE A 264 3.43 13.53 7.51
C ILE A 264 4.49 14.23 8.36
N GLN A 265 5.20 13.47 9.19
CA GLN A 265 6.22 14.04 10.08
C GLN A 265 7.41 14.63 9.33
N TYR A 266 7.92 13.92 8.33
CA TYR A 266 9.16 14.26 7.64
C TYR A 266 8.93 15.29 6.53
N PHE A 267 7.93 15.07 5.66
CA PHE A 267 7.68 15.93 4.51
C PHE A 267 6.75 17.10 4.82
N ARG A 268 5.98 17.06 5.89
CA ARG A 268 4.95 18.07 6.21
C ARG A 268 3.93 18.22 5.11
N ARG A 269 3.50 17.09 4.53
CA ARG A 269 2.56 16.99 3.42
C ARG A 269 1.46 15.97 3.73
N PRO A 270 0.31 16.03 3.02
CA PRO A 270 -0.80 15.11 3.24
C PRO A 270 -0.42 13.65 2.99
N GLY A 271 -0.64 12.79 3.96
CA GLY A 271 -0.50 11.34 3.86
C GLY A 271 -1.73 10.65 4.42
N TYR A 272 -2.18 9.59 3.76
CA TYR A 272 -3.39 8.86 4.16
C TYR A 272 -3.15 7.36 4.18
N THR A 273 -3.76 6.70 5.17
CA THR A 273 -3.98 5.25 5.15
C THR A 273 -5.43 5.01 4.79
N VAL A 274 -5.66 4.21 3.74
CA VAL A 274 -7.01 3.86 3.27
C VAL A 274 -7.26 2.40 3.59
N GLU A 275 -8.15 2.12 4.54
CA GLU A 275 -8.54 0.78 4.99
C GLU A 275 -9.75 0.30 4.20
N VAL A 276 -9.53 -0.47 3.14
CA VAL A 276 -10.59 -0.89 2.22
C VAL A 276 -11.32 -2.15 2.68
N GLY A 277 -12.58 -2.28 2.28
CA GLY A 277 -13.40 -3.47 2.54
C GLY A 277 -13.81 -3.67 4.00
N LEU A 278 -14.49 -4.76 4.28
CA LEU A 278 -15.02 -5.09 5.60
C LEU A 278 -14.85 -6.59 5.90
N GLY A 279 -14.71 -6.95 7.19
CA GLY A 279 -14.67 -8.34 7.67
C GLY A 279 -13.30 -8.73 8.21
N GLU A 280 -12.85 -9.94 7.95
CA GLU A 280 -11.59 -10.49 8.45
C GLU A 280 -10.60 -10.68 7.31
N ASN A 281 -9.32 -10.35 7.57
CA ASN A 281 -8.24 -10.56 6.61
C ASN A 281 -7.77 -12.02 6.58
N PRO A 282 -7.45 -12.57 5.40
CA PRO A 282 -7.50 -11.92 4.07
C PRO A 282 -8.94 -11.71 3.59
N LEU A 283 -9.25 -10.52 3.08
CA LEU A 283 -10.58 -10.25 2.54
C LEU A 283 -10.85 -11.13 1.30
N PRO A 284 -12.08 -11.67 1.15
CA PRO A 284 -12.42 -12.49 0.00
C PRO A 284 -12.45 -11.66 -1.30
N LEU A 285 -12.02 -12.28 -2.40
CA LEU A 285 -12.01 -11.66 -3.74
C LEU A 285 -13.37 -11.12 -4.18
N SER A 286 -14.46 -11.67 -3.67
CA SER A 286 -15.82 -11.20 -3.96
C SER A 286 -16.07 -9.74 -3.55
N GLN A 287 -15.23 -9.17 -2.69
CA GLN A 287 -15.29 -7.74 -2.33
C GLN A 287 -14.55 -6.83 -3.32
N PHE A 288 -13.75 -7.37 -4.25
CA PHE A 288 -12.87 -6.55 -5.10
C PHE A 288 -13.63 -5.48 -5.89
N ASP A 289 -14.71 -5.85 -6.55
CA ASP A 289 -15.48 -4.92 -7.40
C ASP A 289 -16.09 -3.75 -6.60
N GLU A 290 -16.54 -4.03 -5.38
CA GLU A 290 -17.04 -2.99 -4.48
C GLU A 290 -15.87 -2.10 -4.00
N ILE A 291 -14.80 -2.72 -3.52
CA ILE A 291 -13.60 -2.00 -3.07
C ILE A 291 -13.07 -1.08 -4.19
N TYR A 292 -12.92 -1.60 -5.41
CA TYR A 292 -12.40 -0.81 -6.52
C TYR A 292 -13.32 0.37 -6.87
N ARG A 293 -14.62 0.12 -6.96
CA ARG A 293 -15.61 1.17 -7.24
C ARG A 293 -15.59 2.28 -6.18
N ASP A 294 -15.55 1.93 -4.91
CA ASP A 294 -15.50 2.88 -3.80
C ASP A 294 -14.21 3.72 -3.85
N ASN A 295 -13.09 3.12 -4.26
CA ASN A 295 -11.78 3.75 -4.22
C ASN A 295 -11.35 4.47 -5.52
N LEU A 296 -12.04 4.25 -6.64
CA LEU A 296 -11.70 4.94 -7.90
C LEU A 296 -11.75 6.46 -7.75
N GLY A 297 -12.74 6.98 -7.02
CA GLY A 297 -12.86 8.40 -6.71
C GLY A 297 -11.70 8.93 -5.88
N ILE A 298 -11.25 8.17 -4.86
CA ILE A 298 -10.07 8.52 -4.03
C ILE A 298 -8.82 8.62 -4.91
N LEU A 299 -8.54 7.59 -5.72
CA LEU A 299 -7.34 7.52 -6.56
C LEU A 299 -7.28 8.68 -7.58
N VAL A 300 -8.40 9.01 -8.22
CA VAL A 300 -8.46 10.12 -9.17
C VAL A 300 -8.34 11.47 -8.46
N THR A 301 -9.02 11.67 -7.33
CA THR A 301 -8.93 12.91 -6.54
C THR A 301 -7.51 13.11 -5.99
N ALA A 302 -6.87 12.07 -5.48
CA ALA A 302 -5.47 12.13 -5.04
C ALA A 302 -4.50 12.47 -6.17
N ALA A 303 -4.74 11.89 -7.37
CA ALA A 303 -3.93 12.18 -8.54
C ALA A 303 -4.09 13.62 -9.03
N THR A 304 -5.28 14.23 -8.92
CA THR A 304 -5.57 15.58 -9.45
C THR A 304 -5.47 16.70 -8.41
N GLY A 305 -5.62 16.39 -7.13
CA GLY A 305 -5.85 17.36 -6.06
C GLY A 305 -7.35 17.61 -5.82
N LEU A 306 -7.68 18.70 -5.11
CA LEU A 306 -9.06 19.05 -4.82
C LEU A 306 -9.85 19.39 -6.11
N PRO A 307 -11.18 19.11 -6.14
CA PRO A 307 -12.04 19.50 -7.25
C PRO A 307 -11.94 21.01 -7.52
N GLY A 308 -11.51 21.38 -8.74
CA GLY A 308 -11.31 22.77 -9.15
C GLY A 308 -9.84 23.18 -9.33
N GLY A 309 -8.89 22.31 -8.99
CA GLY A 309 -7.45 22.52 -9.19
C GLY A 309 -6.94 21.94 -10.53
N VAL A 310 -7.61 22.25 -11.65
CA VAL A 310 -7.10 22.04 -13.02
C VAL A 310 -7.20 23.33 -13.77
#